data_39642b7eba911c27cd4eaf5cc74ec590
#
_entry.id   39642b7eba911c27cd4eaf5cc74ec590
#
_cell.length_a   1.000
_cell.length_b   1.000
_cell.length_c   1.000
_cell.angle_alpha   90.00
_cell.angle_beta   90.00
_cell.angle_gamma   90.00
#
_symmetry.space_group_name_H-M   'P 1'
#
loop_
_entity.id
_entity.type
_entity.pdbx_description
1 polymer ?
#
loop_
_entity_poly.entity_id
_entity_poly.type
_entity_poly.pdbx_seq_one_letter_code
_entity_poly.pdbx_strand_id
1 'polypeptide(L)'
;MPGPPGRDRAAPDGPGVAVIGGGIAGLSAATALAERGVRVTLYEREGSLGGRLAGWPVRLADGSAATMSRGFHAFFPQYYNLRGLLRRVDPGLDMLRRLPDYPLHHRSGLRDSFARVPRTPPWSALGFVALSPTFTWRDLVRMRPGAALPLLDVRVPQVYRSLDGVSAGDFLARIRFPDAARHLAFEVFSRSFFADPQELSAAELVLMFHIYFLGSSEGLLFDVPAEPFPQALWHPLGRYLAGHGVRVCTGTEVSEVEPTTDGGVHVVAEGAGRRFDAVVLALDPGGLRQLVAKSRELGDPSWRARIGRLRTAPPFLVSRLWLDRRVHADRPGFLGTSGYGSLDNVSVLERWEGEAARWSARTGGSVLELHAYAVAPEADRAREQRRLVDQLHSVYPELHGSGIIDQRHEWRADCPLFPVGGFGDRPTVHTPDPRVVVAGDVVRTHLPVALMERAATTGFLAANALLARWGVRGQTLWTVPHRGRSAALRWAARLADR
;
A
#
# COMPACT_ATOMS: atom_id res chain seq x y z
N MET A 1 -2.43 -4.05 -20.16
CA MET A 1 -3.33 -5.20 -20.39
C MET A 1 -4.70 -4.64 -20.73
N PRO A 2 -5.22 -4.84 -21.94
CA PRO A 2 -6.57 -4.43 -22.32
C PRO A 2 -7.59 -5.14 -21.43
N GLY A 3 -8.68 -4.45 -21.14
CA GLY A 3 -9.83 -5.06 -20.47
C GLY A 3 -10.56 -6.04 -21.40
N PRO A 4 -11.43 -6.91 -20.85
CA PRO A 4 -12.27 -7.77 -21.67
C PRO A 4 -13.12 -6.95 -22.66
N PRO A 5 -13.30 -7.43 -23.89
CA PRO A 5 -14.18 -6.78 -24.87
C PRO A 5 -15.65 -6.97 -24.48
N GLY A 6 -16.52 -6.14 -25.03
CA GLY A 6 -17.95 -6.24 -24.78
C GLY A 6 -18.69 -4.93 -25.05
N ARG A 7 -19.97 -4.90 -24.69
CA ARG A 7 -20.81 -3.69 -24.78
C ARG A 7 -20.26 -2.60 -23.84
N ASP A 8 -20.49 -1.36 -24.16
CA ASP A 8 -19.99 -0.24 -23.37
C ASP A 8 -20.63 -0.18 -21.97
N ARG A 9 -21.90 -0.58 -21.85
CA ARG A 9 -22.66 -0.56 -20.59
C ARG A 9 -23.53 -1.80 -20.45
N ALA A 10 -23.84 -2.16 -19.21
CA ALA A 10 -24.86 -3.13 -18.87
C ALA A 10 -26.25 -2.61 -19.31
N ALA A 11 -27.23 -3.52 -19.40
CA ALA A 11 -28.63 -3.14 -19.63
C ALA A 11 -29.16 -2.29 -18.44
N PRO A 12 -30.21 -1.45 -18.65
CA PRO A 12 -30.80 -0.64 -17.59
C PRO A 12 -31.21 -1.44 -16.35
N ASP A 13 -31.78 -2.64 -16.54
CA ASP A 13 -32.14 -3.60 -15.49
C ASP A 13 -30.98 -4.56 -15.18
N GLY A 14 -29.76 -4.12 -15.43
CA GLY A 14 -28.53 -4.90 -15.30
C GLY A 14 -28.25 -5.42 -13.90
N PRO A 15 -27.16 -6.20 -13.77
CA PRO A 15 -26.84 -6.91 -12.55
C PRO A 15 -26.59 -5.97 -11.37
N GLY A 16 -26.94 -6.46 -10.17
CA GLY A 16 -26.64 -5.83 -8.89
C GLY A 16 -25.43 -6.48 -8.22
N VAL A 17 -24.46 -5.68 -7.80
CA VAL A 17 -23.22 -6.15 -7.15
C VAL A 17 -23.08 -5.54 -5.76
N ALA A 18 -22.78 -6.40 -4.77
CA ALA A 18 -22.29 -5.93 -3.49
C ALA A 18 -20.75 -5.85 -3.52
N VAL A 19 -20.21 -4.72 -3.11
CA VAL A 19 -18.77 -4.54 -2.87
C VAL A 19 -18.57 -4.43 -1.35
N ILE A 20 -17.82 -5.35 -0.76
CA ILE A 20 -17.60 -5.43 0.68
C ILE A 20 -16.21 -4.94 1.01
N GLY A 21 -16.14 -3.77 1.65
CA GLY A 21 -14.92 -3.03 1.97
C GLY A 21 -14.75 -1.78 1.12
N GLY A 22 -14.68 -0.62 1.78
CA GLY A 22 -14.55 0.73 1.19
C GLY A 22 -13.11 1.23 1.09
N GLY A 23 -12.11 0.33 1.07
CA GLY A 23 -10.71 0.65 0.78
C GLY A 23 -10.43 0.79 -0.72
N ILE A 24 -9.17 1.05 -1.10
CA ILE A 24 -8.74 1.27 -2.49
C ILE A 24 -9.27 0.18 -3.44
N ALA A 25 -9.17 -1.09 -3.04
CA ALA A 25 -9.60 -2.21 -3.89
C ALA A 25 -11.11 -2.18 -4.16
N GLY A 26 -11.93 -1.99 -3.12
CA GLY A 26 -13.37 -1.90 -3.25
C GLY A 26 -13.81 -0.66 -4.02
N LEU A 27 -13.18 0.50 -3.76
CA LEU A 27 -13.46 1.74 -4.49
C LEU A 27 -13.10 1.61 -5.97
N SER A 28 -11.98 0.94 -6.32
CA SER A 28 -11.61 0.66 -7.71
C SER A 28 -12.62 -0.25 -8.40
N ALA A 29 -13.06 -1.31 -7.71
CA ALA A 29 -14.06 -2.23 -8.24
C ALA A 29 -15.41 -1.53 -8.43
N ALA A 30 -15.88 -0.80 -7.42
CA ALA A 30 -17.14 -0.05 -7.46
C ALA A 30 -17.15 0.98 -8.60
N THR A 31 -16.03 1.71 -8.78
CA THR A 31 -15.88 2.69 -9.87
C THR A 31 -16.01 2.02 -11.24
N ALA A 32 -15.24 0.97 -11.50
CA ALA A 32 -15.26 0.31 -12.80
C ALA A 32 -16.62 -0.33 -13.12
N LEU A 33 -17.29 -0.90 -12.13
CA LEU A 33 -18.64 -1.49 -12.31
C LEU A 33 -19.69 -0.41 -12.56
N ALA A 34 -19.70 0.66 -11.76
CA ALA A 34 -20.69 1.72 -11.87
C ALA A 34 -20.55 2.52 -13.17
N GLU A 35 -19.32 2.82 -13.63
CA GLU A 35 -19.05 3.44 -14.94
C GLU A 35 -19.63 2.63 -16.09
N ARG A 36 -19.80 1.32 -15.92
CA ARG A 36 -20.39 0.39 -16.89
C ARG A 36 -21.88 0.14 -16.69
N GLY A 37 -22.56 0.90 -15.84
CA GLY A 37 -23.99 0.80 -15.61
C GLY A 37 -24.42 -0.38 -14.71
N VAL A 38 -23.50 -1.03 -14.02
CA VAL A 38 -23.80 -2.05 -13.02
C VAL A 38 -24.32 -1.36 -11.76
N ARG A 39 -25.40 -1.89 -11.15
CA ARG A 39 -25.95 -1.38 -9.90
C ARG A 39 -25.06 -1.83 -8.74
N VAL A 40 -24.39 -0.89 -8.07
CA VAL A 40 -23.43 -1.18 -6.99
C VAL A 40 -23.97 -0.74 -5.63
N THR A 41 -23.87 -1.62 -4.64
CA THR A 41 -23.96 -1.28 -3.22
C THR A 41 -22.61 -1.57 -2.58
N LEU A 42 -21.97 -0.54 -2.03
CA LEU A 42 -20.71 -0.65 -1.33
C LEU A 42 -20.96 -0.61 0.18
N TYR A 43 -20.48 -1.63 0.88
CA TYR A 43 -20.54 -1.76 2.34
C TYR A 43 -19.17 -1.51 2.94
N GLU A 44 -19.11 -0.64 3.93
CA GLU A 44 -17.90 -0.35 4.73
C GLU A 44 -18.28 -0.34 6.21
N ARG A 45 -17.60 -1.16 7.02
CA ARG A 45 -17.92 -1.28 8.46
C ARG A 45 -17.55 -0.01 9.25
N GLU A 46 -16.51 0.70 8.83
CA GLU A 46 -16.12 1.97 9.47
C GLU A 46 -17.02 3.12 8.99
N GLY A 47 -17.07 4.22 9.76
CA GLY A 47 -17.85 5.40 9.41
C GLY A 47 -17.28 6.20 8.22
N SER A 48 -16.16 5.82 7.65
CA SER A 48 -15.48 6.53 6.56
C SER A 48 -14.88 5.58 5.53
N LEU A 49 -14.82 6.03 4.28
CA LEU A 49 -14.13 5.36 3.19
C LEU A 49 -12.60 5.49 3.33
N GLY A 50 -11.88 4.63 2.60
CA GLY A 50 -10.42 4.69 2.48
C GLY A 50 -9.69 3.49 3.08
N GLY A 51 -10.34 2.71 3.96
CA GLY A 51 -9.74 1.53 4.61
C GLY A 51 -8.46 1.92 5.36
N ARG A 52 -7.30 1.40 4.97
CA ARG A 52 -6.01 1.75 5.60
C ARG A 52 -5.55 3.19 5.32
N LEU A 53 -6.13 3.89 4.36
CA LEU A 53 -5.97 5.33 4.12
C LEU A 53 -7.19 6.12 4.61
N ALA A 54 -7.95 5.61 5.55
CA ALA A 54 -9.04 6.35 6.17
C ALA A 54 -8.50 7.50 7.04
N GLY A 55 -9.33 8.51 7.22
CA GLY A 55 -9.11 9.57 8.19
C GLY A 55 -10.43 9.92 8.87
N TRP A 56 -10.36 10.45 10.08
CA TRP A 56 -11.51 10.79 10.90
C TRP A 56 -11.26 12.08 11.70
N PRO A 57 -12.32 12.85 11.98
CA PRO A 57 -12.21 14.09 12.72
C PRO A 57 -11.83 13.82 14.18
N VAL A 58 -10.96 14.67 14.71
CA VAL A 58 -10.63 14.72 16.14
C VAL A 58 -10.67 16.16 16.63
N ARG A 59 -10.92 16.35 17.93
CA ARG A 59 -10.79 17.63 18.62
C ARG A 59 -9.50 17.59 19.43
N LEU A 60 -8.63 18.58 19.21
CA LEU A 60 -7.38 18.73 19.93
C LEU A 60 -7.60 19.38 21.31
N ALA A 61 -6.59 19.28 22.17
CA ALA A 61 -6.64 19.87 23.53
C ALA A 61 -6.76 21.41 23.51
N ASP A 62 -6.28 22.08 22.45
CA ASP A 62 -6.46 23.51 22.23
C ASP A 62 -7.87 23.88 21.71
N GLY A 63 -8.77 22.92 21.61
CA GLY A 63 -10.12 23.09 21.10
C GLY A 63 -10.25 23.12 19.58
N SER A 64 -9.16 23.12 18.82
CA SER A 64 -9.21 23.11 17.35
C SER A 64 -9.62 21.75 16.80
N ALA A 65 -10.23 21.75 15.60
CA ALA A 65 -10.52 20.53 14.86
C ALA A 65 -9.29 20.13 14.03
N ALA A 66 -9.04 18.84 13.95
CA ALA A 66 -8.03 18.24 13.10
C ALA A 66 -8.52 16.90 12.54
N THR A 67 -7.83 16.36 11.56
CA THR A 67 -8.11 15.05 10.97
C THR A 67 -6.98 14.09 11.34
N MET A 68 -7.31 13.03 12.08
CA MET A 68 -6.38 11.92 12.32
C MET A 68 -6.48 10.92 11.18
N SER A 69 -5.41 10.18 10.93
CA SER A 69 -5.34 9.12 9.92
C SER A 69 -4.47 7.97 10.42
N ARG A 70 -4.33 6.93 9.59
CA ARG A 70 -3.42 5.80 9.84
C ARG A 70 -1.98 6.07 9.37
N GLY A 71 -1.67 7.35 9.12
CA GLY A 71 -0.33 7.83 8.85
C GLY A 71 0.03 7.92 7.38
N PHE A 72 1.27 8.28 7.17
CA PHE A 72 1.88 8.56 5.88
C PHE A 72 1.74 7.42 4.85
N HIS A 73 1.41 7.78 3.61
CA HIS A 73 1.42 6.88 2.45
C HIS A 73 2.02 7.59 1.23
N ALA A 74 2.95 6.90 0.55
CA ALA A 74 3.65 7.40 -0.63
C ALA A 74 2.90 7.04 -1.92
N PHE A 75 2.52 8.02 -2.71
CA PHE A 75 1.86 7.85 -4.01
C PHE A 75 2.89 7.93 -5.13
N PHE A 76 3.46 6.79 -5.49
CA PHE A 76 4.48 6.76 -6.54
C PHE A 76 3.89 7.00 -7.94
N PRO A 77 4.64 7.65 -8.86
CA PRO A 77 4.18 7.90 -10.22
C PRO A 77 3.83 6.62 -10.99
N GLN A 78 4.50 5.49 -10.73
CA GLN A 78 4.24 4.19 -11.33
C GLN A 78 3.01 3.46 -10.77
N TYR A 79 2.25 4.05 -9.87
CA TYR A 79 0.94 3.55 -9.44
C TYR A 79 -0.12 3.95 -10.47
N TYR A 80 -0.03 3.39 -11.67
CA TYR A 80 -0.82 3.82 -12.83
C TYR A 80 -2.31 3.64 -12.65
N ASN A 81 -2.74 2.51 -12.09
CA ASN A 81 -4.15 2.19 -11.90
C ASN A 81 -4.75 2.98 -10.74
N LEU A 82 -4.03 3.13 -9.64
CA LEU A 82 -4.45 3.99 -8.53
C LEU A 82 -4.56 5.46 -8.98
N ARG A 83 -3.53 5.97 -9.65
CA ARG A 83 -3.57 7.33 -10.18
C ARG A 83 -4.66 7.49 -11.25
N GLY A 84 -4.93 6.44 -12.02
CA GLY A 84 -6.07 6.37 -12.93
C GLY A 84 -7.41 6.47 -12.21
N LEU A 85 -7.57 5.83 -11.05
CA LEU A 85 -8.76 5.98 -10.19
C LEU A 85 -8.91 7.43 -9.73
N LEU A 86 -7.84 8.05 -9.21
CA LEU A 86 -7.88 9.42 -8.69
C LEU A 86 -8.17 10.46 -9.78
N ARG A 87 -7.69 10.25 -11.01
CA ARG A 87 -7.99 11.13 -12.15
C ARG A 87 -9.47 11.22 -12.55
N ARG A 88 -10.33 10.32 -12.06
CA ARG A 88 -11.78 10.44 -12.24
C ARG A 88 -12.35 11.69 -11.57
N VAL A 89 -11.70 12.12 -10.49
CA VAL A 89 -12.18 13.24 -9.67
C VAL A 89 -11.28 14.45 -9.75
N ASP A 90 -10.03 14.26 -10.13
CA ASP A 90 -9.03 15.30 -10.32
C ASP A 90 -8.08 14.90 -11.47
N PRO A 91 -8.37 15.28 -12.72
CA PRO A 91 -7.57 14.91 -13.90
C PRO A 91 -6.10 15.34 -13.81
N GLY A 92 -5.82 16.48 -13.17
CA GLY A 92 -4.46 17.02 -12.95
C GLY A 92 -3.70 16.30 -11.83
N LEU A 93 -4.42 15.65 -10.91
CA LEU A 93 -3.89 15.13 -9.64
C LEU A 93 -3.34 16.25 -8.73
N ASP A 94 -3.94 17.43 -8.75
CA ASP A 94 -3.56 18.58 -7.91
C ASP A 94 -3.81 18.30 -6.42
N MET A 95 -4.64 17.29 -6.12
CA MET A 95 -4.81 16.71 -4.79
C MET A 95 -3.52 16.07 -4.23
N LEU A 96 -2.52 15.81 -5.08
CA LEU A 96 -1.24 15.23 -4.70
C LEU A 96 -0.12 16.25 -4.88
N ARG A 97 0.73 16.38 -3.86
CA ARG A 97 1.91 17.25 -3.87
C ARG A 97 3.17 16.40 -3.95
N ARG A 98 4.01 16.67 -4.95
CA ARG A 98 5.29 15.99 -5.09
C ARG A 98 6.27 16.45 -4.01
N LEU A 99 6.91 15.51 -3.34
CA LEU A 99 8.05 15.80 -2.47
C LEU A 99 9.32 15.97 -3.31
N PRO A 100 10.15 16.98 -2.98
CA PRO A 100 11.37 17.27 -3.75
C PRO A 100 12.47 16.23 -3.56
N ASP A 101 12.44 15.52 -2.43
CA ASP A 101 13.42 14.51 -2.06
C ASP A 101 12.79 13.41 -1.21
N TYR A 102 13.51 12.30 -1.12
CA TYR A 102 13.27 11.20 -0.19
C TYR A 102 14.60 10.95 0.56
N PRO A 103 14.88 11.75 1.60
CA PRO A 103 16.09 11.60 2.39
C PRO A 103 15.98 10.45 3.39
N LEU A 104 17.12 9.76 3.60
CA LEU A 104 17.32 8.72 4.59
C LEU A 104 18.44 9.12 5.53
N HIS A 105 18.26 8.87 6.82
CA HIS A 105 19.25 9.19 7.86
C HIS A 105 19.44 8.01 8.80
N HIS A 106 20.67 7.52 8.85
CA HIS A 106 21.08 6.49 9.81
C HIS A 106 21.76 7.13 11.03
N ARG A 107 21.57 6.56 12.22
CA ARG A 107 22.12 7.07 13.48
C ARG A 107 23.66 7.22 13.48
N SER A 108 24.39 6.44 12.66
CA SER A 108 25.83 6.58 12.49
C SER A 108 26.25 7.86 11.73
N GLY A 109 25.30 8.70 11.30
CA GLY A 109 25.58 9.90 10.51
C GLY A 109 25.52 9.69 9.00
N LEU A 110 25.34 8.46 8.50
CA LEU A 110 25.16 8.20 7.08
C LEU A 110 23.83 8.82 6.62
N ARG A 111 23.89 9.50 5.49
CA ARG A 111 22.72 10.12 4.85
C ARG A 111 22.64 9.71 3.40
N ASP A 112 21.46 9.43 2.92
CA ASP A 112 21.20 9.09 1.53
C ASP A 112 20.03 9.94 0.99
N SER A 113 19.89 10.03 -0.33
CA SER A 113 18.85 10.82 -0.98
C SER A 113 18.56 10.26 -2.35
N PHE A 114 17.29 10.20 -2.71
CA PHE A 114 16.85 9.76 -4.02
C PHE A 114 16.66 10.91 -5.03
N ALA A 115 16.81 12.18 -4.62
CA ALA A 115 16.59 13.34 -5.48
C ALA A 115 17.48 13.35 -6.72
N ARG A 116 18.75 12.87 -6.59
CA ARG A 116 19.76 12.86 -7.65
C ARG A 116 19.85 11.53 -8.41
N VAL A 117 19.14 10.51 -7.98
CA VAL A 117 19.18 9.18 -8.63
C VAL A 117 18.51 9.28 -10.00
N PRO A 118 19.18 8.84 -11.09
CA PRO A 118 18.58 8.81 -12.41
C PRO A 118 17.29 8.00 -12.43
N ARG A 119 16.32 8.41 -13.24
CA ARG A 119 14.99 7.76 -13.26
C ARG A 119 14.96 6.52 -14.17
N THR A 120 15.79 6.48 -15.20
CA THR A 120 15.70 5.49 -16.27
C THR A 120 16.66 4.32 -16.08
N PRO A 121 16.20 3.05 -16.15
CA PRO A 121 17.08 1.87 -16.15
C PRO A 121 18.02 1.84 -17.36
N PRO A 122 19.26 1.37 -17.23
CA PRO A 122 19.89 0.82 -16.01
C PRO A 122 20.43 1.88 -15.05
N TRP A 123 20.43 3.14 -15.46
CA TRP A 123 21.06 4.25 -14.75
C TRP A 123 20.45 4.51 -13.37
N SER A 124 19.15 4.17 -13.18
CA SER A 124 18.49 4.23 -11.89
C SER A 124 19.17 3.33 -10.85
N ALA A 125 19.41 2.07 -11.18
CA ALA A 125 20.08 1.13 -10.28
C ALA A 125 21.57 1.44 -10.12
N LEU A 126 22.28 1.73 -11.22
CA LEU A 126 23.69 2.08 -11.19
C LEU A 126 23.93 3.41 -10.47
N GLY A 127 23.13 4.41 -10.76
CA GLY A 127 23.20 5.73 -10.13
C GLY A 127 22.90 5.68 -8.62
N PHE A 128 21.94 4.86 -8.21
CA PHE A 128 21.69 4.64 -6.79
C PHE A 128 22.94 4.10 -6.08
N VAL A 129 23.54 3.03 -6.62
CA VAL A 129 24.77 2.44 -6.05
C VAL A 129 25.93 3.43 -6.07
N ALA A 130 26.11 4.21 -7.15
CA ALA A 130 27.25 5.13 -7.32
C ALA A 130 27.11 6.41 -6.48
N LEU A 131 25.89 6.88 -6.21
CA LEU A 131 25.62 8.13 -5.48
C LEU A 131 25.40 7.91 -3.99
N SER A 132 25.06 6.69 -3.58
CA SER A 132 24.81 6.37 -2.18
C SER A 132 26.13 6.21 -1.40
N PRO A 133 26.33 6.93 -0.28
CA PRO A 133 27.51 6.80 0.56
C PRO A 133 27.58 5.46 1.29
N THR A 134 26.52 4.65 1.21
CA THR A 134 26.44 3.33 1.85
C THR A 134 27.09 2.23 1.05
N PHE A 135 27.42 2.47 -0.23
CA PHE A 135 28.14 1.54 -1.09
C PHE A 135 29.59 2.00 -1.26
N THR A 136 30.54 1.26 -0.69
CA THR A 136 31.96 1.47 -0.97
C THR A 136 32.41 0.56 -2.13
N TRP A 137 33.49 0.95 -2.86
CA TRP A 137 34.03 0.10 -3.92
C TRP A 137 34.46 -1.29 -3.40
N ARG A 138 34.89 -1.38 -2.13
CA ARG A 138 35.24 -2.64 -1.47
C ARG A 138 34.03 -3.55 -1.28
N ASP A 139 32.89 -2.97 -0.95
CA ASP A 139 31.63 -3.70 -0.80
C ASP A 139 31.15 -4.26 -2.14
N LEU A 140 31.27 -3.45 -3.21
CA LEU A 140 30.89 -3.89 -4.56
C LEU A 140 31.75 -5.07 -5.04
N VAL A 141 33.06 -5.06 -4.74
CA VAL A 141 33.94 -6.19 -5.05
C VAL A 141 33.60 -7.45 -4.24
N ARG A 142 33.11 -7.28 -3.00
CA ARG A 142 32.72 -8.38 -2.11
C ARG A 142 31.34 -8.96 -2.44
N MET A 143 30.47 -8.19 -3.09
CA MET A 143 29.18 -8.70 -3.54
C MET A 143 29.38 -9.92 -4.44
N ARG A 144 28.46 -10.87 -4.38
CA ARG A 144 28.46 -12.04 -5.28
C ARG A 144 27.63 -11.73 -6.52
N PRO A 145 28.26 -11.38 -7.67
CA PRO A 145 27.53 -10.97 -8.86
C PRO A 145 26.52 -12.04 -9.33
N GLY A 146 26.94 -13.32 -9.36
CA GLY A 146 26.07 -14.43 -9.75
C GLY A 146 24.84 -14.57 -8.87
N ALA A 147 24.95 -14.36 -7.54
CA ALA A 147 23.82 -14.43 -6.63
C ALA A 147 22.88 -13.20 -6.73
N ALA A 148 23.40 -12.06 -7.24
CA ALA A 148 22.61 -10.84 -7.45
C ALA A 148 21.87 -10.81 -8.81
N LEU A 149 22.13 -11.77 -9.71
CA LEU A 149 21.52 -11.84 -11.04
C LEU A 149 19.98 -11.81 -11.03
N PRO A 150 19.28 -12.45 -10.06
CA PRO A 150 17.83 -12.34 -9.98
C PRO A 150 17.33 -10.89 -9.87
N LEU A 151 18.16 -9.97 -9.35
CA LEU A 151 17.84 -8.54 -9.31
C LEU A 151 17.95 -7.87 -10.69
N LEU A 152 18.70 -8.42 -11.64
CA LEU A 152 18.97 -7.81 -12.95
C LEU A 152 18.01 -8.27 -14.05
N ASP A 153 17.49 -9.50 -13.98
CA ASP A 153 16.47 -10.04 -14.92
C ASP A 153 15.23 -10.55 -14.18
N VAL A 154 14.58 -9.66 -13.43
CA VAL A 154 13.33 -9.98 -12.76
C VAL A 154 12.23 -10.25 -13.81
N ARG A 155 11.53 -11.36 -13.65
CA ARG A 155 10.39 -11.77 -14.47
C ARG A 155 9.19 -12.08 -13.58
N VAL A 156 8.07 -11.42 -13.86
CA VAL A 156 6.84 -11.65 -13.10
C VAL A 156 5.89 -12.50 -13.96
N PRO A 157 5.37 -13.60 -13.47
CA PRO A 157 5.35 -14.07 -12.07
C PRO A 157 6.48 -15.05 -11.68
N GLN A 158 7.45 -15.34 -12.56
CA GLN A 158 8.48 -16.37 -12.34
C GLN A 158 9.31 -16.14 -11.07
N VAL A 159 9.52 -14.89 -10.66
CA VAL A 159 10.23 -14.52 -9.43
C VAL A 159 9.68 -15.23 -8.19
N TYR A 160 8.36 -15.46 -8.15
CA TYR A 160 7.75 -16.20 -7.04
C TYR A 160 8.11 -17.69 -7.03
N ARG A 161 8.29 -18.30 -8.21
CA ARG A 161 8.71 -19.72 -8.28
C ARG A 161 10.13 -19.92 -7.79
N SER A 162 11.00 -18.94 -7.98
CA SER A 162 12.42 -19.04 -7.64
C SER A 162 12.76 -18.50 -6.25
N LEU A 163 12.04 -17.52 -5.73
CA LEU A 163 12.43 -16.78 -4.54
C LEU A 163 11.38 -16.75 -3.42
N ASP A 164 10.15 -17.27 -3.63
CA ASP A 164 9.15 -17.26 -2.59
C ASP A 164 9.53 -18.11 -1.36
N GLY A 165 10.23 -19.22 -1.58
CA GLY A 165 10.74 -20.10 -0.51
C GLY A 165 12.00 -19.61 0.20
N VAL A 166 12.45 -18.37 -0.07
CA VAL A 166 13.65 -17.76 0.54
C VAL A 166 13.23 -16.50 1.26
N SER A 167 13.79 -16.23 2.47
CA SER A 167 13.54 -14.96 3.16
C SER A 167 14.30 -13.82 2.48
N ALA A 168 13.77 -12.60 2.60
CA ALA A 168 14.44 -11.39 2.13
C ALA A 168 15.81 -11.22 2.82
N GLY A 169 15.90 -11.53 4.13
CA GLY A 169 17.14 -11.50 4.89
C GLY A 169 18.18 -12.47 4.37
N ASP A 170 17.81 -13.75 4.13
CA ASP A 170 18.73 -14.76 3.59
C ASP A 170 19.16 -14.44 2.16
N PHE A 171 18.25 -13.91 1.35
CA PHE A 171 18.56 -13.45 -0.01
C PHE A 171 19.63 -12.36 0.03
N LEU A 172 19.46 -11.33 0.88
CA LEU A 172 20.43 -10.24 1.04
C LEU A 172 21.78 -10.75 1.58
N ALA A 173 21.77 -11.69 2.52
CA ALA A 173 22.97 -12.33 3.03
C ALA A 173 23.70 -13.12 1.94
N ARG A 174 22.95 -13.87 1.13
CA ARG A 174 23.50 -14.66 0.00
C ARG A 174 24.21 -13.81 -1.03
N ILE A 175 23.66 -12.65 -1.38
CA ILE A 175 24.29 -11.71 -2.32
C ILE A 175 25.42 -10.87 -1.68
N ARG A 176 25.65 -11.03 -0.37
CA ARG A 176 26.57 -10.22 0.43
C ARG A 176 26.30 -8.72 0.29
N PHE A 177 25.03 -8.37 0.42
CA PHE A 177 24.63 -6.97 0.35
C PHE A 177 25.27 -6.18 1.50
N PRO A 178 25.87 -4.99 1.24
CA PRO A 178 26.59 -4.24 2.28
C PRO A 178 25.70 -3.92 3.49
N ASP A 179 26.21 -4.11 4.70
CA ASP A 179 25.44 -3.88 5.93
C ASP A 179 24.95 -2.43 6.05
N ALA A 180 25.79 -1.45 5.71
CA ALA A 180 25.40 -0.04 5.67
C ALA A 180 24.24 0.20 4.69
N ALA A 181 24.25 -0.46 3.54
CA ALA A 181 23.20 -0.33 2.53
C ALA A 181 21.91 -1.07 2.96
N ARG A 182 22.01 -2.16 3.74
CA ARG A 182 20.84 -2.82 4.35
C ARG A 182 20.05 -1.84 5.21
N HIS A 183 20.73 -1.08 6.05
CA HIS A 183 20.08 -0.14 6.96
C HIS A 183 19.39 1.03 6.23
N LEU A 184 19.88 1.47 5.09
CA LEU A 184 19.29 2.63 4.39
C LEU A 184 18.36 2.23 3.24
N ALA A 185 18.79 1.35 2.35
CA ALA A 185 18.02 1.05 1.15
C ALA A 185 16.98 -0.06 1.36
N PHE A 186 17.33 -1.09 2.11
CA PHE A 186 16.48 -2.27 2.22
C PHE A 186 15.53 -2.26 3.41
N GLU A 187 15.91 -1.70 4.54
CA GLU A 187 14.97 -1.53 5.63
C GLU A 187 13.79 -0.65 5.21
N VAL A 188 14.02 0.38 4.39
CA VAL A 188 12.97 1.22 3.84
C VAL A 188 11.99 0.39 2.96
N PHE A 189 12.48 -0.53 2.14
CA PHE A 189 11.62 -1.36 1.29
C PHE A 189 10.95 -2.51 2.06
N SER A 190 11.67 -3.21 2.94
CA SER A 190 11.09 -4.27 3.75
C SER A 190 10.08 -3.73 4.76
N ARG A 191 10.33 -2.54 5.33
CA ARG A 191 9.39 -1.85 6.22
C ARG A 191 8.10 -1.41 5.54
N SER A 192 8.12 -1.18 4.23
CA SER A 192 6.88 -0.96 3.45
C SER A 192 5.92 -2.15 3.50
N PHE A 193 6.41 -3.34 3.88
CA PHE A 193 5.60 -4.53 4.11
C PHE A 193 5.31 -4.81 5.59
N PHE A 194 5.75 -3.94 6.51
CA PHE A 194 5.57 -4.08 7.96
C PHE A 194 6.07 -5.44 8.50
N ALA A 195 7.12 -6.00 7.91
CA ALA A 195 7.61 -7.33 8.23
C ALA A 195 9.11 -7.35 8.49
N ASP A 196 9.54 -8.26 9.38
CA ASP A 196 10.95 -8.59 9.52
C ASP A 196 11.48 -9.19 8.21
N PRO A 197 12.69 -8.83 7.75
CA PRO A 197 13.30 -9.40 6.56
C PRO A 197 13.40 -10.94 6.58
N GLN A 198 13.46 -11.58 7.76
CA GLN A 198 13.48 -13.04 7.88
C GLN A 198 12.10 -13.68 7.66
N GLU A 199 11.02 -12.95 7.89
CA GLU A 199 9.66 -13.42 7.64
C GLU A 199 9.15 -13.09 6.24
N LEU A 200 9.70 -12.04 5.62
CA LEU A 200 9.28 -11.57 4.30
C LEU A 200 9.84 -12.45 3.18
N SER A 201 9.00 -12.86 2.22
CA SER A 201 9.44 -13.53 0.98
C SER A 201 10.38 -12.64 0.16
N ALA A 202 11.54 -13.20 -0.24
CA ALA A 202 12.48 -12.51 -1.13
C ALA A 202 11.86 -12.14 -2.48
N ALA A 203 10.84 -12.87 -2.93
CA ALA A 203 10.13 -12.55 -4.17
C ALA A 203 9.43 -11.18 -4.12
N GLU A 204 8.82 -10.82 -2.98
CA GLU A 204 8.20 -9.49 -2.80
C GLU A 204 9.26 -8.37 -2.78
N LEU A 205 10.39 -8.58 -2.10
CA LEU A 205 11.49 -7.62 -2.10
C LEU A 205 12.04 -7.39 -3.51
N VAL A 206 12.30 -8.47 -4.26
CA VAL A 206 12.83 -8.40 -5.63
C VAL A 206 11.81 -7.80 -6.60
N LEU A 207 10.51 -8.06 -6.39
CA LEU A 207 9.44 -7.40 -7.13
C LEU A 207 9.44 -5.88 -6.91
N MET A 208 9.60 -5.43 -5.67
CA MET A 208 9.71 -3.98 -5.38
C MET A 208 10.92 -3.36 -6.08
N PHE A 209 12.08 -4.02 -6.01
CA PHE A 209 13.25 -3.57 -6.73
C PHE A 209 13.00 -3.47 -8.24
N HIS A 210 12.32 -4.46 -8.82
CA HIS A 210 11.92 -4.43 -10.23
C HIS A 210 11.02 -3.22 -10.53
N ILE A 211 9.96 -3.01 -9.75
CA ILE A 211 8.99 -1.91 -9.98
C ILE A 211 9.71 -0.56 -10.00
N TYR A 212 10.61 -0.31 -9.05
CA TYR A 212 11.18 1.02 -8.85
C TYR A 212 12.48 1.27 -9.62
N PHE A 213 13.32 0.25 -9.86
CA PHE A 213 14.64 0.44 -10.45
C PHE A 213 14.81 -0.12 -11.86
N LEU A 214 14.06 -1.16 -12.24
CA LEU A 214 14.28 -1.85 -13.51
C LEU A 214 13.11 -1.73 -14.49
N GLY A 215 11.90 -1.65 -13.99
CA GLY A 215 10.67 -1.69 -14.79
C GLY A 215 10.12 -0.31 -15.14
N SER A 216 10.36 0.69 -14.31
CA SER A 216 9.83 2.03 -14.50
C SER A 216 10.90 3.05 -14.89
N SER A 217 10.47 4.20 -15.41
CA SER A 217 11.33 5.37 -15.66
C SER A 217 10.82 6.61 -14.91
N GLU A 218 9.94 6.42 -13.94
CA GLU A 218 9.35 7.48 -13.13
C GLU A 218 10.23 7.86 -11.94
N GLY A 219 11.13 6.97 -11.52
CA GLY A 219 12.04 7.17 -10.39
C GLY A 219 11.42 6.81 -9.04
N LEU A 220 12.08 7.25 -7.97
CA LEU A 220 11.79 6.87 -6.59
C LEU A 220 11.13 7.96 -5.76
N LEU A 221 11.00 9.17 -6.31
CA LEU A 221 10.29 10.24 -5.63
C LEU A 221 8.78 10.02 -5.75
N PHE A 222 8.08 10.33 -4.69
CA PHE A 222 6.64 10.11 -4.57
C PHE A 222 5.90 11.41 -4.27
N ASP A 223 4.60 11.34 -4.44
CA ASP A 223 3.67 12.39 -4.06
C ASP A 223 2.99 12.02 -2.73
N VAL A 224 2.48 13.04 -2.05
CA VAL A 224 1.67 12.95 -0.82
C VAL A 224 0.39 13.75 -1.01
N PRO A 225 -0.71 13.43 -0.31
CA PRO A 225 -1.94 14.22 -0.40
C PRO A 225 -1.73 15.64 0.12
N ALA A 226 -2.26 16.63 -0.63
CA ALA A 226 -2.17 18.05 -0.29
C ALA A 226 -3.08 18.47 0.89
N GLU A 227 -4.06 17.64 1.22
CA GLU A 227 -4.98 17.77 2.37
C GLU A 227 -5.13 16.39 3.02
N PRO A 228 -5.74 16.25 4.21
CA PRO A 228 -6.02 14.95 4.81
C PRO A 228 -6.77 14.00 3.85
N PHE A 229 -6.54 12.70 3.97
CA PHE A 229 -7.08 11.69 3.03
C PHE A 229 -8.57 11.81 2.73
N PRO A 230 -9.47 12.04 3.71
CA PRO A 230 -10.88 12.18 3.40
C PRO A 230 -11.15 13.36 2.46
N GLN A 231 -10.57 14.50 2.71
CA GLN A 231 -10.77 15.73 1.94
C GLN A 231 -10.13 15.66 0.56
N ALA A 232 -8.89 15.15 0.50
CA ALA A 232 -8.15 15.06 -0.76
C ALA A 232 -8.71 13.97 -1.69
N LEU A 233 -9.05 12.79 -1.15
CA LEU A 233 -9.26 11.60 -1.95
C LEU A 233 -10.70 11.05 -1.86
N TRP A 234 -11.18 10.78 -0.63
CA TRP A 234 -12.35 9.92 -0.47
C TRP A 234 -13.68 10.64 -0.58
N HIS A 235 -13.79 11.88 -0.10
CA HIS A 235 -15.00 12.67 -0.29
C HIS A 235 -15.24 12.99 -1.78
N PRO A 236 -14.24 13.43 -2.57
CA PRO A 236 -14.41 13.58 -4.02
C PRO A 236 -14.82 12.29 -4.72
N LEU A 237 -14.15 11.17 -4.41
CA LEU A 237 -14.45 9.88 -5.03
C LEU A 237 -15.82 9.34 -4.60
N GLY A 238 -16.23 9.54 -3.34
CA GLY A 238 -17.57 9.21 -2.87
C GLY A 238 -18.67 9.95 -3.63
N ARG A 239 -18.48 11.26 -3.87
CA ARG A 239 -19.41 12.05 -4.70
C ARG A 239 -19.45 11.56 -6.15
N TYR A 240 -18.29 11.20 -6.72
CA TYR A 240 -18.22 10.62 -8.05
C TYR A 240 -19.02 9.30 -8.15
N LEU A 241 -18.85 8.42 -7.18
CA LEU A 241 -19.57 7.15 -7.10
C LEU A 241 -21.09 7.37 -6.93
N ALA A 242 -21.50 8.30 -6.07
CA ALA A 242 -22.90 8.66 -5.90
C ALA A 242 -23.52 9.20 -7.20
N GLY A 243 -22.78 10.02 -7.96
CA GLY A 243 -23.18 10.51 -9.27
C GLY A 243 -23.34 9.39 -10.33
N HIS A 244 -22.72 8.24 -10.11
CA HIS A 244 -22.88 7.02 -10.91
C HIS A 244 -23.91 6.03 -10.32
N GLY A 245 -24.70 6.44 -9.31
CA GLY A 245 -25.74 5.64 -8.71
C GLY A 245 -25.26 4.57 -7.73
N VAL A 246 -24.02 4.64 -7.25
CA VAL A 246 -23.52 3.71 -6.22
C VAL A 246 -24.16 4.06 -4.88
N ARG A 247 -24.78 3.07 -4.24
CA ARG A 247 -25.22 3.18 -2.85
C ARG A 247 -24.03 2.88 -1.92
N VAL A 248 -23.57 3.88 -1.20
CA VAL A 248 -22.49 3.74 -0.20
C VAL A 248 -23.12 3.61 1.19
N CYS A 249 -22.82 2.51 1.89
CA CYS A 249 -23.25 2.19 3.24
C CYS A 249 -22.01 2.11 4.15
N THR A 250 -21.65 3.24 4.77
CA THR A 250 -20.60 3.28 5.81
C THR A 250 -21.22 2.95 7.18
N GLY A 251 -20.39 2.54 8.14
CA GLY A 251 -20.86 2.07 9.45
C GLY A 251 -21.62 0.73 9.39
N THR A 252 -21.50 0.00 8.27
CA THR A 252 -22.31 -1.19 7.99
C THR A 252 -21.42 -2.41 7.78
N GLU A 253 -21.35 -3.30 8.78
CA GLU A 253 -20.60 -4.54 8.71
C GLU A 253 -21.40 -5.63 7.99
N VAL A 254 -20.80 -6.28 7.00
CA VAL A 254 -21.31 -7.49 6.38
C VAL A 254 -20.83 -8.68 7.20
N SER A 255 -21.77 -9.47 7.73
CA SER A 255 -21.48 -10.62 8.57
C SER A 255 -21.38 -11.93 7.81
N GLU A 256 -22.13 -12.09 6.71
CA GLU A 256 -22.22 -13.34 5.94
C GLU A 256 -22.41 -13.07 4.45
N VAL A 257 -21.87 -13.98 3.62
CA VAL A 257 -22.03 -14.01 2.17
C VAL A 257 -22.29 -15.44 1.74
N GLU A 258 -23.49 -15.73 1.27
CA GLU A 258 -23.89 -17.09 0.90
C GLU A 258 -24.36 -17.16 -0.56
N PRO A 259 -23.63 -17.88 -1.44
CA PRO A 259 -24.12 -18.21 -2.77
C PRO A 259 -25.40 -19.03 -2.69
N THR A 260 -26.40 -18.65 -3.51
CA THR A 260 -27.72 -19.31 -3.50
C THR A 260 -27.95 -20.16 -4.74
N THR A 261 -28.83 -21.15 -4.64
CA THR A 261 -29.18 -22.07 -5.73
C THR A 261 -29.94 -21.39 -6.88
N ASP A 262 -30.60 -20.27 -6.61
CA ASP A 262 -31.35 -19.46 -7.59
C ASP A 262 -30.42 -18.57 -8.48
N GLY A 263 -29.09 -18.77 -8.39
CA GLY A 263 -28.11 -18.05 -9.18
C GLY A 263 -27.67 -16.69 -8.62
N GLY A 264 -28.13 -16.31 -7.42
CA GLY A 264 -27.72 -15.10 -6.70
C GLY A 264 -26.66 -15.34 -5.63
N VAL A 265 -26.36 -14.28 -4.90
CA VAL A 265 -25.54 -14.28 -3.68
C VAL A 265 -26.29 -13.49 -2.61
N HIS A 266 -26.52 -14.09 -1.48
CA HIS A 266 -27.15 -13.46 -0.33
C HIS A 266 -26.10 -12.81 0.56
N VAL A 267 -26.27 -11.54 0.86
CA VAL A 267 -25.35 -10.75 1.71
C VAL A 267 -26.12 -10.30 2.93
N VAL A 268 -25.62 -10.64 4.12
CA VAL A 268 -26.22 -10.24 5.41
C VAL A 268 -25.41 -9.09 5.99
N ALA A 269 -26.10 -7.98 6.22
CA ALA A 269 -25.53 -6.79 6.86
C ALA A 269 -26.51 -6.32 7.95
N GLU A 270 -26.03 -6.05 9.16
CA GLU A 270 -26.86 -5.61 10.31
C GLU A 270 -28.10 -6.50 10.56
N GLY A 271 -27.94 -7.81 10.35
CA GLY A 271 -29.02 -8.78 10.48
C GLY A 271 -30.03 -8.80 9.34
N ALA A 272 -29.92 -7.91 8.36
CA ALA A 272 -30.81 -7.89 7.19
C ALA A 272 -30.13 -8.54 5.98
N GLY A 273 -30.77 -9.49 5.34
CA GLY A 273 -30.31 -10.17 4.16
C GLY A 273 -30.74 -9.47 2.87
N ARG A 274 -29.83 -9.35 1.90
CA ARG A 274 -30.12 -8.81 0.58
C ARG A 274 -29.48 -9.67 -0.52
N ARG A 275 -30.23 -9.92 -1.58
CA ARG A 275 -29.76 -10.67 -2.76
C ARG A 275 -29.04 -9.77 -3.76
N PHE A 276 -27.93 -10.28 -4.30
CA PHE A 276 -27.16 -9.67 -5.39
C PHE A 276 -26.87 -10.72 -6.47
N ASP A 277 -26.49 -10.26 -7.66
CA ASP A 277 -26.08 -11.13 -8.77
C ASP A 277 -24.60 -11.54 -8.65
N ALA A 278 -23.79 -10.71 -7.97
CA ALA A 278 -22.40 -11.02 -7.67
C ALA A 278 -21.88 -10.19 -6.47
N VAL A 279 -20.71 -10.59 -5.96
CA VAL A 279 -20.06 -9.95 -4.81
C VAL A 279 -18.56 -9.76 -5.06
N VAL A 280 -18.05 -8.61 -4.67
CA VAL A 280 -16.60 -8.33 -4.58
C VAL A 280 -16.19 -8.30 -3.10
N LEU A 281 -15.32 -9.22 -2.69
CA LEU A 281 -14.72 -9.27 -1.35
C LEU A 281 -13.44 -8.43 -1.36
N ALA A 282 -13.51 -7.19 -0.91
CA ALA A 282 -12.40 -6.23 -0.91
C ALA A 282 -11.90 -5.95 0.52
N LEU A 283 -11.61 -7.02 1.25
CA LEU A 283 -11.28 -7.03 2.68
C LEU A 283 -9.77 -7.21 2.91
N ASP A 284 -9.30 -6.77 4.09
CA ASP A 284 -7.99 -7.15 4.61
C ASP A 284 -7.95 -8.66 4.96
N PRO A 285 -6.76 -9.26 5.19
CA PRO A 285 -6.67 -10.70 5.49
C PRO A 285 -7.48 -11.14 6.71
N GLY A 286 -7.56 -10.30 7.74
CA GLY A 286 -8.32 -10.57 8.95
C GLY A 286 -9.82 -10.60 8.69
N GLY A 287 -10.33 -9.56 8.03
CA GLY A 287 -11.73 -9.43 7.64
C GLY A 287 -12.14 -10.54 6.66
N LEU A 288 -11.29 -10.88 5.70
CA LEU A 288 -11.57 -11.98 4.76
C LEU A 288 -11.66 -13.33 5.46
N ARG A 289 -10.73 -13.63 6.38
CA ARG A 289 -10.81 -14.87 7.20
C ARG A 289 -12.08 -14.94 8.02
N GLN A 290 -12.44 -13.83 8.69
CA GLN A 290 -13.63 -13.78 9.54
C GLN A 290 -14.91 -13.98 8.73
N LEU A 291 -15.04 -13.29 7.59
CA LEU A 291 -16.19 -13.41 6.72
C LEU A 291 -16.33 -14.85 6.18
N VAL A 292 -15.23 -15.43 5.66
CA VAL A 292 -15.24 -16.81 5.13
C VAL A 292 -15.55 -17.83 6.23
N ALA A 293 -15.07 -17.63 7.46
CA ALA A 293 -15.38 -18.51 8.58
C ALA A 293 -16.89 -18.52 8.92
N LYS A 294 -17.55 -17.36 8.87
CA LYS A 294 -18.99 -17.21 9.14
C LYS A 294 -19.86 -17.68 7.96
N SER A 295 -19.39 -17.56 6.72
CA SER A 295 -20.12 -17.89 5.49
C SER A 295 -19.89 -19.36 5.13
N ARG A 296 -20.86 -20.25 5.41
CA ARG A 296 -20.69 -21.70 5.33
C ARG A 296 -20.54 -22.22 3.89
N GLU A 297 -21.35 -21.70 2.99
CA GLU A 297 -21.40 -22.12 1.57
C GLU A 297 -20.42 -21.33 0.68
N LEU A 298 -19.65 -20.41 1.26
CA LEU A 298 -18.72 -19.59 0.52
C LEU A 298 -17.42 -20.32 0.21
N GLY A 299 -17.26 -20.78 -1.04
CA GLY A 299 -16.08 -21.45 -1.54
C GLY A 299 -15.97 -22.92 -1.11
N ASP A 300 -15.10 -23.66 -1.82
CA ASP A 300 -14.81 -25.08 -1.48
C ASP A 300 -13.86 -25.19 -0.26
N PRO A 301 -13.77 -26.38 0.35
CA PRO A 301 -12.91 -26.60 1.53
C PRO A 301 -11.44 -26.22 1.30
N SER A 302 -10.91 -26.44 0.09
CA SER A 302 -9.49 -26.14 -0.22
C SER A 302 -9.24 -24.63 -0.30
N TRP A 303 -10.17 -23.90 -0.90
CA TRP A 303 -10.10 -22.44 -0.96
C TRP A 303 -10.26 -21.82 0.44
N ARG A 304 -11.25 -22.28 1.22
CA ARG A 304 -11.46 -21.86 2.62
C ARG A 304 -10.23 -22.09 3.47
N ALA A 305 -9.59 -23.26 3.33
CA ALA A 305 -8.36 -23.58 4.05
C ALA A 305 -7.19 -22.63 3.68
N ARG A 306 -7.05 -22.25 2.40
CA ARG A 306 -6.07 -21.24 1.98
C ARG A 306 -6.35 -19.86 2.58
N ILE A 307 -7.61 -19.42 2.55
CA ILE A 307 -7.98 -18.15 3.19
C ILE A 307 -7.67 -18.18 4.68
N GLY A 308 -7.94 -19.30 5.36
CA GLY A 308 -7.65 -19.49 6.79
C GLY A 308 -6.15 -19.33 7.14
N ARG A 309 -5.24 -19.62 6.21
CA ARG A 309 -3.79 -19.49 6.40
C ARG A 309 -3.23 -18.10 6.13
N LEU A 310 -4.04 -17.17 5.61
CA LEU A 310 -3.60 -15.78 5.42
C LEU A 310 -3.17 -15.18 6.76
N ARG A 311 -2.06 -14.47 6.75
CA ARG A 311 -1.49 -13.83 7.93
C ARG A 311 -1.51 -12.31 7.79
N THR A 312 -1.58 -11.63 8.92
CA THR A 312 -1.32 -10.19 9.03
C THR A 312 0.12 -9.95 9.48
N ALA A 313 0.70 -8.87 9.02
CA ALA A 313 1.99 -8.39 9.51
C ALA A 313 1.91 -8.00 10.99
N PRO A 314 3.05 -7.92 11.68
CA PRO A 314 3.12 -7.36 13.02
C PRO A 314 2.49 -5.97 13.11
N PRO A 315 2.13 -5.51 14.32
CA PRO A 315 1.58 -4.17 14.51
C PRO A 315 2.50 -3.07 14.02
N PHE A 316 1.88 -1.95 13.63
CA PHE A 316 2.56 -0.68 13.47
C PHE A 316 1.97 0.36 14.44
N LEU A 317 2.79 1.33 14.80
CA LEU A 317 2.40 2.48 15.61
C LEU A 317 2.61 3.76 14.80
N VAL A 318 1.58 4.58 14.75
CA VAL A 318 1.66 5.96 14.27
C VAL A 318 1.41 6.89 15.44
N SER A 319 2.28 7.88 15.63
CA SER A 319 2.12 8.91 16.65
C SER A 319 2.13 10.27 15.99
N ARG A 320 1.01 10.98 16.03
CA ARG A 320 0.92 12.37 15.54
C ARG A 320 0.96 13.31 16.72
N LEU A 321 1.88 14.28 16.65
CA LEU A 321 2.18 15.24 17.71
C LEU A 321 1.89 16.66 17.17
N TRP A 322 1.17 17.45 17.96
CA TRP A 322 1.00 18.90 17.76
C TRP A 322 1.86 19.60 18.82
N LEU A 323 2.93 20.28 18.34
CA LEU A 323 3.93 20.89 19.20
C LEU A 323 3.73 22.41 19.28
N ASP A 324 4.11 23.04 20.40
CA ASP A 324 4.08 24.49 20.61
C ASP A 324 5.21 25.24 19.89
N ARG A 325 6.19 24.49 19.30
CA ARG A 325 7.37 25.05 18.65
C ARG A 325 7.52 24.49 17.24
N ARG A 326 7.99 25.33 16.33
CA ARG A 326 8.33 24.91 14.96
C ARG A 326 9.64 24.14 14.91
N VAL A 327 9.66 23.10 14.09
CA VAL A 327 10.92 22.47 13.65
C VAL A 327 11.72 23.44 12.81
N HIS A 328 13.04 23.29 12.75
CA HIS A 328 13.89 24.10 11.91
C HIS A 328 13.45 24.07 10.44
N ALA A 329 13.62 25.21 9.74
CA ALA A 329 13.15 25.39 8.37
C ALA A 329 13.82 24.45 7.35
N ASP A 330 15.02 23.97 7.63
CA ASP A 330 15.82 23.07 6.82
C ASP A 330 15.40 21.58 6.96
N ARG A 331 14.52 21.27 7.94
CA ARG A 331 14.01 19.91 8.09
C ARG A 331 13.12 19.53 6.91
N PRO A 332 13.35 18.36 6.29
CA PRO A 332 12.53 17.90 5.16
C PRO A 332 11.09 17.60 5.59
N GLY A 333 10.16 17.64 4.64
CA GLY A 333 8.77 17.27 4.90
C GLY A 333 8.58 15.78 5.22
N PHE A 334 9.52 14.94 4.76
CA PHE A 334 9.60 13.51 5.08
C PHE A 334 11.06 13.11 5.28
N LEU A 335 11.33 12.31 6.30
CA LEU A 335 12.65 11.75 6.60
C LEU A 335 12.50 10.29 6.98
N GLY A 336 13.07 9.37 6.21
CA GLY A 336 13.26 7.97 6.61
C GLY A 336 14.43 7.89 7.59
N THR A 337 14.24 7.13 8.67
CA THR A 337 15.25 6.96 9.73
C THR A 337 15.62 5.50 9.92
N SER A 338 16.85 5.26 10.32
CA SER A 338 17.36 3.93 10.62
C SER A 338 18.37 3.96 11.77
N GLY A 339 18.41 2.89 12.58
CA GLY A 339 19.29 2.80 13.75
C GLY A 339 18.86 3.64 14.95
N TYR A 340 17.69 4.26 14.92
CA TYR A 340 17.09 5.03 16.02
C TYR A 340 16.06 4.21 16.82
N GLY A 341 16.25 2.90 16.90
CA GLY A 341 15.31 2.02 17.57
C GLY A 341 14.08 1.73 16.70
N SER A 342 12.88 1.99 17.21
CA SER A 342 11.63 1.75 16.50
C SER A 342 11.18 2.91 15.58
N LEU A 343 11.84 4.06 15.63
CA LEU A 343 11.48 5.21 14.79
C LEU A 343 11.94 4.98 13.35
N ASP A 344 11.01 4.76 12.45
CA ASP A 344 11.22 4.43 11.04
C ASP A 344 11.14 5.61 10.10
N ASN A 345 10.30 6.60 10.43
CA ASN A 345 10.27 7.86 9.72
C ASN A 345 9.66 8.98 10.55
N VAL A 346 9.95 10.21 10.13
CA VAL A 346 9.37 11.46 10.64
C VAL A 346 8.79 12.23 9.47
N SER A 347 7.51 12.58 9.55
CA SER A 347 6.86 13.50 8.63
C SER A 347 6.60 14.84 9.31
N VAL A 348 6.96 15.94 8.66
CA VAL A 348 6.63 17.32 9.07
C VAL A 348 5.44 17.74 8.22
N LEU A 349 4.22 17.50 8.74
CA LEU A 349 2.99 17.55 7.94
C LEU A 349 2.70 18.94 7.38
N GLU A 350 2.97 20.01 8.13
CA GLU A 350 2.74 21.38 7.66
C GLU A 350 3.57 21.76 6.43
N ARG A 351 4.56 20.95 6.03
CA ARG A 351 5.35 21.16 4.81
C ARG A 351 4.58 20.84 3.54
N TRP A 352 3.52 20.01 3.63
CA TRP A 352 2.82 19.52 2.47
C TRP A 352 1.30 19.32 2.65
N GLU A 353 0.81 19.11 3.87
CA GLU A 353 -0.62 18.96 4.17
C GLU A 353 -1.25 20.30 4.57
N GLY A 354 -2.29 20.72 3.88
CA GLY A 354 -2.90 22.05 4.06
C GLY A 354 -3.54 22.26 5.44
N GLU A 355 -4.20 21.23 6.02
CA GLU A 355 -4.77 21.33 7.38
C GLU A 355 -3.67 21.58 8.42
N ALA A 356 -2.60 20.80 8.38
CA ALA A 356 -1.46 20.96 9.28
C ALA A 356 -0.77 22.33 9.08
N ALA A 357 -0.64 22.78 7.82
CA ALA A 357 -0.08 24.10 7.50
C ALA A 357 -0.91 25.24 8.08
N ARG A 358 -2.24 25.17 7.97
CA ARG A 358 -3.16 26.16 8.58
C ARG A 358 -3.07 26.18 10.10
N TRP A 359 -3.00 24.99 10.73
CA TRP A 359 -2.82 24.89 12.18
C TRP A 359 -1.48 25.51 12.61
N SER A 360 -0.37 25.13 11.95
CA SER A 360 0.96 25.66 12.22
C SER A 360 1.05 27.20 12.03
N ALA A 361 0.42 27.72 11.00
CA ALA A 361 0.39 29.17 10.76
C ALA A 361 -0.34 29.93 11.88
N ARG A 362 -1.41 29.35 12.43
CA ARG A 362 -2.20 29.97 13.50
C ARG A 362 -1.51 29.90 14.86
N THR A 363 -0.86 28.79 15.17
CA THR A 363 -0.31 28.52 16.51
C THR A 363 1.18 28.82 16.65
N GLY A 364 1.92 28.89 15.55
CA GLY A 364 3.38 28.98 15.55
C GLY A 364 4.07 27.63 15.83
N GLY A 365 3.32 26.54 15.95
CA GLY A 365 3.81 25.19 16.23
C GLY A 365 4.08 24.33 15.00
N SER A 366 4.43 23.05 15.21
CA SER A 366 4.59 22.03 14.16
C SER A 366 3.69 20.83 14.39
N VAL A 367 3.29 20.18 13.30
CA VAL A 367 2.57 18.91 13.32
C VAL A 367 3.49 17.81 12.78
N LEU A 368 3.90 16.90 13.67
CA LEU A 368 4.79 15.82 13.33
C LEU A 368 4.06 14.48 13.35
N GLU A 369 4.44 13.60 12.44
CA GLU A 369 3.97 12.24 12.46
C GLU A 369 5.16 11.27 12.47
N LEU A 370 5.15 10.37 13.45
CA LEU A 370 6.20 9.39 13.73
C LEU A 370 5.66 8.01 13.45
N HIS A 371 6.45 7.16 12.82
CA HIS A 371 6.07 5.80 12.53
C HIS A 371 7.05 4.79 13.13
N ALA A 372 6.49 3.71 13.67
CA ALA A 372 7.19 2.48 14.00
C ALA A 372 6.49 1.31 13.32
N TYR A 373 7.23 0.56 12.51
CA TYR A 373 6.73 -0.60 11.78
C TYR A 373 7.23 -1.90 12.40
N ALA A 374 6.51 -3.01 12.15
CA ALA A 374 6.86 -4.34 12.64
C ALA A 374 7.17 -4.35 14.16
N VAL A 375 6.33 -3.64 14.94
CA VAL A 375 6.46 -3.61 16.39
C VAL A 375 6.08 -4.99 16.94
N ALA A 376 6.80 -5.46 17.95
CA ALA A 376 6.49 -6.75 18.58
C ALA A 376 5.03 -6.75 19.10
N PRO A 377 4.23 -7.78 18.82
CA PRO A 377 2.81 -7.80 19.21
C PRO A 377 2.58 -7.65 20.72
N GLU A 378 3.52 -8.13 21.53
CA GLU A 378 3.53 -8.08 22.99
C GLU A 378 4.09 -6.78 23.58
N ALA A 379 4.55 -5.85 22.72
CA ALA A 379 5.15 -4.61 23.19
C ALA A 379 4.14 -3.74 23.97
N ASP A 380 4.61 -3.13 25.05
CA ASP A 380 3.83 -2.15 25.81
C ASP A 380 3.63 -0.88 24.96
N ARG A 381 2.39 -0.62 24.58
CA ARG A 381 2.00 0.50 23.71
C ARG A 381 2.40 1.85 24.26
N ALA A 382 2.18 2.09 25.56
CA ALA A 382 2.51 3.36 26.18
C ALA A 382 4.02 3.58 26.24
N ARG A 383 4.78 2.51 26.46
CA ARG A 383 6.25 2.55 26.42
C ARG A 383 6.77 2.86 25.02
N GLU A 384 6.22 2.20 23.97
CA GLU A 384 6.64 2.47 22.59
C GLU A 384 6.27 3.90 22.15
N GLN A 385 5.11 4.42 22.56
CA GLN A 385 4.72 5.81 22.31
C GLN A 385 5.74 6.80 22.92
N ARG A 386 6.09 6.65 24.18
CA ARG A 386 7.12 7.48 24.84
C ARG A 386 8.47 7.35 24.12
N ARG A 387 8.86 6.12 23.81
CA ARG A 387 10.12 5.83 23.13
C ARG A 387 10.24 6.51 21.76
N LEU A 388 9.15 6.60 20.98
CA LEU A 388 9.14 7.34 19.72
C LEU A 388 9.44 8.83 19.90
N VAL A 389 8.90 9.46 20.97
CA VAL A 389 9.18 10.86 21.30
C VAL A 389 10.65 11.05 21.70
N ASP A 390 11.20 10.15 22.53
CA ASP A 390 12.62 10.21 22.90
C ASP A 390 13.54 10.05 21.70
N GLN A 391 13.18 9.16 20.77
CA GLN A 391 13.92 8.95 19.52
C GLN A 391 13.80 10.14 18.56
N LEU A 392 12.63 10.80 18.52
CA LEU A 392 12.47 12.05 17.78
C LEU A 392 13.45 13.12 18.26
N HIS A 393 13.65 13.26 19.57
CA HIS A 393 14.60 14.22 20.12
C HIS A 393 16.07 13.90 19.72
N SER A 394 16.37 12.63 19.46
CA SER A 394 17.70 12.24 18.92
C SER A 394 17.86 12.62 17.44
N VAL A 395 16.75 12.68 16.66
CA VAL A 395 16.75 13.05 15.24
C VAL A 395 16.61 14.57 15.07
N TYR A 396 15.77 15.20 15.89
CA TYR A 396 15.49 16.65 15.91
C TYR A 396 15.78 17.23 17.30
N PRO A 397 17.07 17.46 17.64
CA PRO A 397 17.46 17.94 18.97
C PRO A 397 16.86 19.29 19.35
N GLU A 398 16.51 20.10 18.38
CA GLU A 398 15.85 21.41 18.57
C GLU A 398 14.48 21.29 19.24
N LEU A 399 13.88 20.11 19.25
CA LEU A 399 12.59 19.85 19.88
C LEU A 399 12.70 19.47 21.38
N HIS A 400 13.91 19.35 21.92
CA HIS A 400 14.07 19.21 23.36
C HIS A 400 13.41 20.38 24.08
N GLY A 401 12.53 20.06 25.04
CA GLY A 401 11.78 21.06 25.80
C GLY A 401 10.61 21.71 25.04
N SER A 402 10.23 21.23 23.86
CA SER A 402 8.98 21.61 23.22
C SER A 402 7.80 21.04 23.99
N GLY A 403 6.77 21.85 24.22
CA GLY A 403 5.50 21.41 24.77
C GLY A 403 4.70 20.62 23.73
N ILE A 404 4.10 19.51 24.13
CA ILE A 404 3.15 18.76 23.31
C ILE A 404 1.75 19.29 23.63
N ILE A 405 1.13 20.02 22.67
CA ILE A 405 -0.22 20.57 22.82
C ILE A 405 -1.25 19.43 22.76
N ASP A 406 -1.09 18.49 21.81
CA ASP A 406 -1.88 17.28 21.69
C ASP A 406 -1.06 16.16 21.07
N GLN A 407 -1.46 14.92 21.36
CA GLN A 407 -0.87 13.73 20.74
C GLN A 407 -1.94 12.68 20.49
N ARG A 408 -1.86 12.02 19.34
CA ARG A 408 -2.75 10.95 18.96
C ARG A 408 -1.95 9.75 18.46
N HIS A 409 -2.43 8.57 18.77
CA HIS A 409 -1.72 7.34 18.48
C HIS A 409 -2.67 6.32 17.83
N GLU A 410 -2.18 5.68 16.75
CA GLU A 410 -2.83 4.55 16.11
C GLU A 410 -1.95 3.31 16.21
N TRP A 411 -2.54 2.23 16.71
CA TRP A 411 -1.91 0.92 16.79
C TRP A 411 -2.76 -0.08 16.03
N ARG A 412 -2.24 -0.64 14.93
CA ARG A 412 -2.99 -1.56 14.07
C ARG A 412 -2.12 -2.74 13.63
N ALA A 413 -2.77 -3.88 13.31
CA ALA A 413 -2.16 -5.13 12.84
C ALA A 413 -3.01 -5.74 11.72
N ASP A 414 -3.36 -4.96 10.71
CA ASP A 414 -4.26 -5.33 9.61
C ASP A 414 -3.62 -5.29 8.22
N CYS A 415 -2.32 -5.03 8.14
CA CYS A 415 -1.58 -5.14 6.89
C CYS A 415 -1.33 -6.61 6.55
N PRO A 416 -1.35 -7.01 5.25
CA PRO A 416 -1.04 -8.38 4.87
C PRO A 416 0.43 -8.70 5.12
N LEU A 417 0.71 -9.86 5.69
CA LEU A 417 2.04 -10.47 5.67
C LEU A 417 2.21 -11.26 4.37
N PHE A 418 3.39 -11.14 3.76
CA PHE A 418 3.81 -11.94 2.61
C PHE A 418 4.93 -12.90 3.05
N PRO A 419 4.58 -13.99 3.75
CA PRO A 419 5.57 -14.85 4.37
C PRO A 419 6.32 -15.69 3.34
N VAL A 420 7.47 -16.20 3.76
CA VAL A 420 8.26 -17.17 2.99
C VAL A 420 7.38 -18.38 2.64
N GLY A 421 7.33 -18.74 1.35
CA GLY A 421 6.51 -19.82 0.84
C GLY A 421 5.00 -19.55 0.76
N GLY A 422 4.56 -18.32 1.09
CA GLY A 422 3.15 -17.97 1.23
C GLY A 422 2.43 -17.61 -0.07
N PHE A 423 3.11 -17.49 -1.20
CA PHE A 423 2.50 -17.07 -2.46
C PHE A 423 1.37 -17.98 -2.92
N GLY A 424 1.53 -19.28 -2.72
CA GLY A 424 0.53 -20.29 -3.08
C GLY A 424 -0.79 -20.19 -2.32
N ASP A 425 -0.75 -19.72 -1.07
CA ASP A 425 -1.93 -19.56 -0.20
C ASP A 425 -2.73 -18.29 -0.50
N ARG A 426 -2.12 -17.29 -1.11
CA ARG A 426 -2.79 -16.04 -1.46
C ARG A 426 -3.93 -16.30 -2.45
N PRO A 427 -5.13 -15.72 -2.23
CA PRO A 427 -6.23 -15.84 -3.16
C PRO A 427 -5.88 -15.25 -4.52
N THR A 428 -6.50 -15.79 -5.58
CA THR A 428 -6.61 -15.10 -6.87
C THR A 428 -7.86 -14.22 -6.85
N VAL A 429 -8.04 -13.39 -7.88
CA VAL A 429 -9.29 -12.64 -8.09
C VAL A 429 -10.49 -13.59 -8.19
N HIS A 430 -10.32 -14.72 -8.86
CA HIS A 430 -11.37 -15.72 -9.03
C HIS A 430 -11.44 -16.65 -7.81
N THR A 431 -12.65 -16.93 -7.38
CA THR A 431 -12.97 -17.96 -6.38
C THR A 431 -13.56 -19.20 -7.09
N PRO A 432 -13.85 -20.30 -6.37
CA PRO A 432 -14.59 -21.43 -6.94
C PRO A 432 -15.98 -21.04 -7.47
N ASP A 433 -16.61 -20.02 -6.90
CA ASP A 433 -17.86 -19.46 -7.40
C ASP A 433 -17.61 -18.23 -8.27
N PRO A 434 -17.94 -18.27 -9.57
CA PRO A 434 -17.69 -17.15 -10.47
C PRO A 434 -18.52 -15.89 -10.19
N ARG A 435 -19.49 -15.94 -9.28
CA ARG A 435 -20.26 -14.78 -8.79
C ARG A 435 -19.54 -14.04 -7.68
N VAL A 436 -18.54 -14.67 -7.06
CA VAL A 436 -17.78 -14.10 -5.95
C VAL A 436 -16.33 -13.89 -6.40
N VAL A 437 -15.86 -12.67 -6.32
CA VAL A 437 -14.48 -12.30 -6.66
C VAL A 437 -13.79 -11.62 -5.48
N VAL A 438 -12.47 -11.76 -5.40
CA VAL A 438 -11.66 -11.17 -4.32
C VAL A 438 -10.78 -10.05 -4.88
N ALA A 439 -10.67 -8.96 -4.15
CA ALA A 439 -9.79 -7.84 -4.44
C ALA A 439 -9.02 -7.42 -3.17
N GLY A 440 -7.83 -6.85 -3.34
CA GLY A 440 -6.98 -6.39 -2.24
C GLY A 440 -5.51 -6.61 -2.55
N ASP A 441 -4.65 -5.98 -1.77
CA ASP A 441 -3.19 -6.11 -1.93
C ASP A 441 -2.63 -7.48 -1.54
N VAL A 442 -3.40 -8.29 -0.80
CA VAL A 442 -3.07 -9.71 -0.53
C VAL A 442 -3.28 -10.61 -1.74
N VAL A 443 -4.14 -10.20 -2.69
CA VAL A 443 -4.49 -11.00 -3.87
C VAL A 443 -3.28 -11.16 -4.78
N ARG A 444 -2.97 -12.41 -5.15
CA ARG A 444 -1.89 -12.70 -6.11
C ARG A 444 -2.33 -12.39 -7.54
N THR A 445 -1.42 -11.82 -8.28
CA THR A 445 -1.61 -11.48 -9.70
C THR A 445 -0.34 -11.78 -10.50
N HIS A 446 -0.48 -11.95 -11.80
CA HIS A 446 0.64 -12.10 -12.73
C HIS A 446 1.23 -10.74 -13.16
N LEU A 447 0.70 -9.64 -12.64
CA LEU A 447 1.16 -8.29 -12.97
C LEU A 447 2.21 -7.82 -11.97
N PRO A 448 3.23 -7.04 -12.42
CA PRO A 448 4.24 -6.47 -11.54
C PRO A 448 3.68 -5.24 -10.79
N VAL A 449 2.88 -5.50 -9.78
CA VAL A 449 2.25 -4.51 -8.92
C VAL A 449 2.39 -4.90 -7.46
N ALA A 450 2.48 -3.91 -6.57
CA ALA A 450 2.62 -4.09 -5.12
C ALA A 450 1.82 -3.03 -4.36
N LEU A 451 1.60 -3.27 -3.06
CA LEU A 451 1.01 -2.31 -2.12
C LEU A 451 -0.31 -1.71 -2.63
N MET A 452 -0.48 -0.38 -2.53
CA MET A 452 -1.69 0.34 -2.96
C MET A 452 -2.02 0.13 -4.44
N GLU A 453 -0.99 0.04 -5.30
CA GLU A 453 -1.19 -0.23 -6.73
C GLU A 453 -1.74 -1.64 -6.96
N ARG A 454 -1.32 -2.63 -6.15
CA ARG A 454 -1.89 -3.99 -6.22
C ARG A 454 -3.36 -3.98 -5.77
N ALA A 455 -3.70 -3.21 -4.73
CA ALA A 455 -5.08 -3.06 -4.28
C ALA A 455 -5.96 -2.46 -5.40
N ALA A 456 -5.55 -1.37 -6.02
CA ALA A 456 -6.28 -0.75 -7.13
C ALA A 456 -6.39 -1.68 -8.33
N THR A 457 -5.28 -2.31 -8.72
CA THR A 457 -5.22 -3.24 -9.86
C THR A 457 -6.13 -4.44 -9.67
N THR A 458 -6.12 -5.06 -8.49
CA THR A 458 -6.97 -6.23 -8.21
C THR A 458 -8.43 -5.85 -8.07
N GLY A 459 -8.75 -4.63 -7.60
CA GLY A 459 -10.11 -4.09 -7.66
C GLY A 459 -10.65 -3.99 -9.08
N PHE A 460 -9.86 -3.42 -9.99
CA PHE A 460 -10.21 -3.37 -11.42
C PHE A 460 -10.26 -4.76 -12.07
N LEU A 461 -9.35 -5.69 -11.69
CA LEU A 461 -9.40 -7.08 -12.17
C LEU A 461 -10.67 -7.79 -11.71
N ALA A 462 -11.11 -7.58 -10.46
CA ALA A 462 -12.34 -8.13 -9.93
C ALA A 462 -13.57 -7.60 -10.70
N ALA A 463 -13.61 -6.30 -10.94
CA ALA A 463 -14.64 -5.70 -11.79
C ALA A 463 -14.62 -6.28 -13.21
N ASN A 464 -13.43 -6.41 -13.83
CA ASN A 464 -13.27 -6.97 -15.17
C ASN A 464 -13.77 -8.43 -15.25
N ALA A 465 -13.52 -9.24 -14.22
CA ALA A 465 -13.99 -10.62 -14.15
C ALA A 465 -15.53 -10.68 -14.18
N LEU A 466 -16.20 -9.83 -13.41
CA LEU A 466 -17.66 -9.73 -13.41
C LEU A 466 -18.23 -9.15 -14.71
N LEU A 467 -17.64 -8.07 -15.23
CA LEU A 467 -18.05 -7.44 -16.50
C LEU A 467 -17.95 -8.42 -17.68
N ALA A 468 -16.89 -9.23 -17.73
CA ALA A 468 -16.72 -10.27 -18.76
C ALA A 468 -17.86 -11.29 -18.74
N ARG A 469 -18.37 -11.69 -17.58
CA ARG A 469 -19.52 -12.61 -17.43
C ARG A 469 -20.80 -12.05 -18.09
N TRP A 470 -20.94 -10.73 -18.08
CA TRP A 470 -22.13 -10.06 -18.63
C TRP A 470 -21.91 -9.51 -20.04
N GLY A 471 -20.76 -9.84 -20.68
CA GLY A 471 -20.42 -9.34 -22.02
C GLY A 471 -20.27 -7.81 -22.05
N VAL A 472 -19.82 -7.21 -20.96
CA VAL A 472 -19.58 -5.77 -20.83
C VAL A 472 -18.08 -5.49 -20.88
N ARG A 473 -17.71 -4.42 -21.59
CA ARG A 473 -16.30 -4.02 -21.76
C ARG A 473 -15.67 -3.65 -20.42
N GLY A 474 -14.51 -4.23 -20.14
CA GLY A 474 -13.76 -3.98 -18.92
C GLY A 474 -12.84 -2.76 -18.99
N GLN A 475 -12.18 -2.52 -17.85
CA GLN A 475 -11.18 -1.48 -17.65
C GLN A 475 -9.81 -1.95 -18.18
N THR A 476 -9.12 -1.11 -18.96
CA THR A 476 -7.70 -1.34 -19.31
C THR A 476 -6.81 -1.10 -18.10
N LEU A 477 -5.85 -1.99 -17.89
CA LEU A 477 -4.89 -1.92 -16.80
C LEU A 477 -3.49 -1.59 -17.31
N TRP A 478 -2.78 -0.77 -16.57
CA TRP A 478 -1.43 -0.35 -16.86
C TRP A 478 -0.47 -0.84 -15.76
N THR A 479 0.70 -1.31 -16.16
CA THR A 479 1.75 -1.75 -15.24
C THR A 479 3.12 -1.41 -15.79
N VAL A 480 4.14 -1.47 -14.96
CA VAL A 480 5.51 -1.57 -15.44
C VAL A 480 5.67 -2.87 -16.27
N PRO A 481 6.64 -2.98 -17.17
CA PRO A 481 6.87 -4.20 -17.94
C PRO A 481 7.12 -5.43 -17.03
N HIS A 482 6.70 -6.61 -17.47
CA HIS A 482 6.93 -7.89 -16.75
C HIS A 482 8.40 -8.26 -16.62
N ARG A 483 9.28 -7.57 -17.33
CA ARG A 483 10.74 -7.73 -17.31
C ARG A 483 11.42 -6.37 -17.28
N GLY A 484 12.62 -6.32 -16.71
CA GLY A 484 13.44 -5.11 -16.70
C GLY A 484 13.62 -4.53 -18.10
N ARG A 485 13.60 -3.20 -18.22
CA ARG A 485 13.68 -2.49 -19.52
C ARG A 485 15.04 -2.61 -20.19
N SER A 486 16.15 -2.73 -19.44
CA SER A 486 17.51 -2.80 -20.00
C SER A 486 17.80 -4.17 -20.62
N ALA A 487 17.95 -4.22 -21.94
CA ALA A 487 18.36 -5.42 -22.65
C ALA A 487 19.77 -5.88 -22.27
N ALA A 488 20.69 -4.94 -22.02
CA ALA A 488 22.06 -5.22 -21.62
C ALA A 488 22.12 -5.94 -20.26
N LEU A 489 21.36 -5.46 -19.27
CA LEU A 489 21.30 -6.11 -17.94
C LEU A 489 20.71 -7.53 -18.04
N ARG A 490 19.64 -7.69 -18.83
CA ARG A 490 19.05 -9.01 -19.06
C ARG A 490 20.00 -9.98 -19.77
N TRP A 491 20.82 -9.49 -20.70
CA TRP A 491 21.84 -10.30 -21.37
C TRP A 491 22.96 -10.70 -20.40
N ALA A 492 23.49 -9.75 -19.62
CA ALA A 492 24.49 -10.01 -18.60
C ALA A 492 24.02 -11.07 -17.58
N ALA A 493 22.76 -10.95 -17.11
CA ALA A 493 22.17 -11.92 -16.21
C ALA A 493 22.17 -13.34 -16.80
N ARG A 494 21.84 -13.50 -18.09
CA ARG A 494 21.81 -14.82 -18.76
C ARG A 494 23.20 -15.44 -18.97
N LEU A 495 24.24 -14.63 -19.16
CA LEU A 495 25.61 -15.12 -19.31
C LEU A 495 26.16 -15.69 -18.02
N ALA A 496 25.77 -15.12 -16.90
CA ALA A 496 26.27 -15.54 -15.60
C ALA A 496 25.39 -16.64 -14.94
N ASP A 497 24.27 -17.00 -15.56
CA ASP A 497 23.38 -18.12 -15.17
C ASP A 497 23.80 -19.43 -15.87
N ARG A 498 24.80 -19.36 -16.80
CA ARG A 498 25.44 -20.49 -17.49
C ARG A 498 26.76 -20.86 -16.84
#